data_b808b12545dbf88278e0e9f6217d4e29
#
_entry.id   b808b12545dbf88278e0e9f6217d4e29
#
_cell.length_a   1.000
_cell.length_b   1.000
_cell.length_c   1.000
_cell.angle_alpha   90.00
_cell.angle_beta   90.00
_cell.angle_gamma   90.00
#
_symmetry.space_group_name_H-M   'P 1'
#
loop_
_entity.id
_entity.type
_entity.pdbx_description
1 polymer ?
#
loop_
_entity_poly.entity_id
_entity_poly.type
_entity_poly.pdbx_seq_one_letter_code
_entity_poly.pdbx_strand_id
1 'polypeptide(L)'
;MIWLAFTATLLISLAFTGIIRRYAQARNLVDVPNQRSSHTIATPHGGGVGIVLAFQLMLVVLTFSGYIPVSNLLLYLVAGSLIALIGLMDDIYHIPARWRLLFHFAGSSFAVYWLGGVPPLLVGGNLLDPGWLGSIAGVIFLVWLLNLYNFMDGIDGIAGIEAVTVCVGGVLIYGLFGDSGVHSISPLMLIAATLGFLFWNFPRARIFMGDTGSAYIGFIVGVFAIQAAWVAPELVWSWVVLLGAFIVDATVTLIRRVMRGEKFYEAHRSHAYQYASRKYGSHIRVSLAFGVINLFWLLPLAMLIAGGWLDGLSALFIAYLPLIWLAFHFKAGAGKLQEV
;
A
#
# COMPACT_ATOMS: atom_id res chain seq x y z
N MET A 1 0.47 -27.16 1.83
CA MET A 1 0.48 -26.52 0.50
C MET A 1 0.66 -25.00 0.56
N ILE A 2 0.00 -24.28 1.47
CA ILE A 2 0.10 -22.80 1.59
C ILE A 2 1.54 -22.31 1.80
N TRP A 3 2.31 -22.95 2.69
CA TRP A 3 3.72 -22.60 2.91
C TRP A 3 4.62 -22.86 1.69
N LEU A 4 4.32 -23.89 0.91
CA LEU A 4 5.00 -24.13 -0.38
C LEU A 4 4.67 -23.02 -1.38
N ALA A 5 3.40 -22.61 -1.47
CA ALA A 5 2.97 -21.49 -2.28
C ALA A 5 3.63 -20.18 -1.84
N PHE A 6 3.72 -19.92 -0.54
CA PHE A 6 4.44 -18.78 0.03
C PHE A 6 5.90 -18.75 -0.44
N THR A 7 6.63 -19.87 -0.23
CA THR A 7 8.04 -19.96 -0.64
C THR A 7 8.21 -19.81 -2.15
N ALA A 8 7.34 -20.43 -2.94
CA ALA A 8 7.35 -20.29 -4.39
C ALA A 8 7.10 -18.85 -4.83
N THR A 9 6.10 -18.16 -4.25
CA THR A 9 5.80 -16.74 -4.55
C THR A 9 7.01 -15.85 -4.25
N LEU A 10 7.64 -16.05 -3.09
CA LEU A 10 8.84 -15.31 -2.70
C LEU A 10 9.97 -15.50 -3.72
N LEU A 11 10.27 -16.76 -4.07
CA LEU A 11 11.34 -17.09 -5.01
C LEU A 11 11.04 -16.59 -6.43
N ILE A 12 9.80 -16.64 -6.88
CA ILE A 12 9.35 -16.12 -8.17
C ILE A 12 9.54 -14.59 -8.19
N SER A 13 9.08 -13.89 -7.17
CA SER A 13 9.25 -12.43 -7.06
C SER A 13 10.73 -12.04 -7.02
N LEU A 14 11.53 -12.74 -6.23
CA LEU A 14 12.98 -12.55 -6.15
C LEU A 14 13.65 -12.69 -7.54
N ALA A 15 13.30 -13.76 -8.27
CA ALA A 15 13.86 -14.06 -9.58
C ALA A 15 13.42 -13.03 -10.63
N PHE A 16 12.12 -12.74 -10.72
CA PHE A 16 11.60 -11.75 -11.68
C PHE A 16 12.16 -10.36 -11.43
N THR A 17 12.19 -9.90 -10.17
CA THR A 17 12.80 -8.61 -9.82
C THR A 17 14.28 -8.57 -10.24
N GLY A 18 15.03 -9.65 -10.03
CA GLY A 18 16.41 -9.76 -10.48
C GLY A 18 16.57 -9.71 -11.99
N ILE A 19 15.67 -10.35 -12.75
CA ILE A 19 15.64 -10.32 -14.22
C ILE A 19 15.33 -8.89 -14.72
N ILE A 20 14.28 -8.27 -14.16
CA ILE A 20 13.87 -6.91 -14.51
C ILE A 20 14.98 -5.92 -14.22
N ARG A 21 15.66 -6.05 -13.08
CA ARG A 21 16.83 -5.23 -12.74
C ARG A 21 17.91 -5.32 -13.82
N ARG A 22 18.28 -6.53 -14.26
CA ARG A 22 19.28 -6.73 -15.32
C ARG A 22 18.82 -6.12 -16.65
N TYR A 23 17.56 -6.31 -17.00
CA TYR A 23 16.97 -5.73 -18.20
C TYR A 23 16.97 -4.20 -18.16
N ALA A 24 16.54 -3.61 -17.06
CA ALA A 24 16.51 -2.16 -16.89
C ALA A 24 17.91 -1.55 -16.96
N GLN A 25 18.92 -2.21 -16.36
CA GLN A 25 20.33 -1.80 -16.48
C GLN A 25 20.82 -1.87 -17.94
N ALA A 26 20.51 -2.94 -18.67
CA ALA A 26 20.94 -3.12 -20.07
C ALA A 26 20.26 -2.11 -21.01
N ARG A 27 19.07 -1.61 -20.66
CA ARG A 27 18.31 -0.64 -21.46
C ARG A 27 18.44 0.81 -20.96
N ASN A 28 19.30 1.05 -19.96
CA ASN A 28 19.44 2.37 -19.31
C ASN A 28 18.12 2.94 -18.78
N LEU A 29 17.18 2.08 -18.35
CA LEU A 29 15.96 2.46 -17.67
C LEU A 29 16.29 2.71 -16.19
N VAL A 30 16.93 3.85 -15.91
CA VAL A 30 17.40 4.23 -14.58
C VAL A 30 16.82 5.58 -14.20
N ASP A 31 16.42 5.69 -12.92
CA ASP A 31 16.07 6.98 -12.32
C ASP A 31 17.36 7.72 -11.94
N VAL A 32 17.59 8.84 -12.64
CA VAL A 32 18.76 9.70 -12.41
C VAL A 32 18.44 10.69 -11.30
N PRO A 33 19.30 10.80 -10.27
CA PRO A 33 19.09 11.72 -9.17
C PRO A 33 18.83 13.16 -9.64
N ASN A 34 17.80 13.79 -9.12
CA ASN A 34 17.46 15.19 -9.36
C ASN A 34 17.25 15.92 -8.01
N GLN A 35 16.94 17.21 -8.04
CA GLN A 35 16.74 18.01 -6.83
C GLN A 35 15.60 17.52 -5.91
N ARG A 36 14.72 16.65 -6.41
CA ARG A 36 13.56 16.09 -5.67
C ARG A 36 13.83 14.67 -5.19
N SER A 37 14.87 14.01 -5.69
CA SER A 37 15.23 12.64 -5.33
C SER A 37 15.79 12.54 -3.91
N SER A 38 15.48 11.44 -3.24
CA SER A 38 16.08 11.06 -1.94
C SER A 38 17.34 10.21 -2.11
N HIS A 39 17.59 9.68 -3.32
CA HIS A 39 18.75 8.87 -3.67
C HIS A 39 19.85 9.72 -4.36
N THR A 40 21.09 9.23 -4.32
CA THR A 40 22.28 9.91 -4.87
C THR A 40 22.93 9.15 -6.03
N ILE A 41 22.49 7.93 -6.31
CA ILE A 41 23.04 7.02 -7.33
C ILE A 41 21.94 6.68 -8.31
N ALA A 42 22.23 6.74 -9.62
CA ALA A 42 21.28 6.30 -10.65
C ALA A 42 20.91 4.82 -10.44
N THR A 43 19.62 4.57 -10.24
CA THR A 43 19.10 3.27 -9.83
C THR A 43 18.03 2.79 -10.82
N PRO A 44 18.07 1.52 -11.28
CA PRO A 44 17.01 0.95 -12.09
C PRO A 44 15.64 1.06 -11.42
N HIS A 45 14.57 1.19 -12.18
CA HIS A 45 13.20 1.20 -11.66
C HIS A 45 12.33 0.10 -12.30
N GLY A 46 11.08 -0.06 -11.85
CA GLY A 46 10.14 -1.06 -12.36
C GLY A 46 10.20 -2.42 -11.65
N GLY A 47 10.88 -2.50 -10.49
CA GLY A 47 10.96 -3.75 -9.70
C GLY A 47 9.60 -4.28 -9.22
N GLY A 48 8.60 -3.41 -9.11
CA GLY A 48 7.23 -3.77 -8.76
C GLY A 48 6.55 -4.75 -9.71
N VAL A 49 6.98 -4.81 -10.98
CA VAL A 49 6.51 -5.84 -11.92
C VAL A 49 6.76 -7.25 -11.38
N GLY A 50 7.88 -7.47 -10.68
CA GLY A 50 8.18 -8.75 -10.04
C GLY A 50 7.16 -9.13 -8.96
N ILE A 51 6.68 -8.15 -8.18
CA ILE A 51 5.63 -8.34 -7.17
C ILE A 51 4.32 -8.72 -7.86
N VAL A 52 3.90 -7.93 -8.86
CA VAL A 52 2.64 -8.13 -9.60
C VAL A 52 2.59 -9.53 -10.21
N LEU A 53 3.62 -9.92 -10.97
CA LEU A 53 3.67 -11.21 -11.66
C LEU A 53 3.67 -12.38 -10.66
N ALA A 54 4.48 -12.31 -9.60
CA ALA A 54 4.55 -13.38 -8.63
C ALA A 54 3.24 -13.57 -7.87
N PHE A 55 2.63 -12.47 -7.43
CA PHE A 55 1.36 -12.48 -6.72
C PHE A 55 0.24 -13.02 -7.60
N GLN A 56 0.03 -12.47 -8.79
CA GLN A 56 -1.05 -12.88 -9.69
C GLN A 56 -0.90 -14.33 -10.16
N LEU A 57 0.33 -14.75 -10.54
CA LEU A 57 0.59 -16.14 -10.92
C LEU A 57 0.23 -17.10 -9.81
N MET A 58 0.60 -16.79 -8.57
CA MET A 58 0.29 -17.66 -7.43
C MET A 58 -1.21 -17.69 -7.12
N LEU A 59 -1.92 -16.57 -7.27
CA LEU A 59 -3.38 -16.57 -7.12
C LEU A 59 -4.06 -17.47 -8.15
N VAL A 60 -3.58 -17.50 -9.41
CA VAL A 60 -4.06 -18.44 -10.43
C VAL A 60 -3.85 -19.87 -9.96
N VAL A 61 -2.65 -20.24 -9.52
CA VAL A 61 -2.34 -21.60 -9.05
C VAL A 61 -3.21 -22.00 -7.87
N LEU A 62 -3.40 -21.09 -6.90
CA LEU A 62 -4.20 -21.37 -5.69
C LEU A 62 -5.70 -21.45 -6.00
N THR A 63 -6.18 -20.72 -7.00
CA THR A 63 -7.57 -20.83 -7.45
C THR A 63 -7.83 -22.19 -8.12
N PHE A 64 -6.98 -22.62 -9.05
CA PHE A 64 -7.12 -23.93 -9.67
C PHE A 64 -6.90 -25.09 -8.67
N SER A 65 -6.24 -24.83 -7.57
CA SER A 65 -6.10 -25.80 -6.46
C SER A 65 -7.24 -25.73 -5.44
N GLY A 66 -8.27 -24.89 -5.65
CA GLY A 66 -9.45 -24.78 -4.81
C GLY A 66 -9.27 -23.98 -3.51
N TYR A 67 -8.15 -23.25 -3.34
CA TYR A 67 -7.87 -22.45 -2.12
C TYR A 67 -8.44 -21.03 -2.18
N ILE A 68 -8.64 -20.47 -3.36
CA ILE A 68 -9.15 -19.12 -3.57
C ILE A 68 -10.34 -19.17 -4.52
N PRO A 69 -11.47 -18.49 -4.23
CA PRO A 69 -12.60 -18.39 -5.13
C PRO A 69 -12.23 -17.72 -6.46
N VAL A 70 -12.81 -18.17 -7.56
CA VAL A 70 -12.61 -17.59 -8.90
C VAL A 70 -13.00 -16.10 -8.92
N SER A 71 -14.01 -15.69 -8.15
CA SER A 71 -14.42 -14.29 -8.01
C SER A 71 -13.28 -13.41 -7.50
N ASN A 72 -12.54 -13.87 -6.48
CA ASN A 72 -11.38 -13.14 -5.94
C ASN A 72 -10.24 -13.08 -6.97
N LEU A 73 -9.98 -14.19 -7.67
CA LEU A 73 -8.97 -14.19 -8.75
C LEU A 73 -9.29 -13.15 -9.83
N LEU A 74 -10.54 -13.14 -10.34
CA LEU A 74 -10.95 -12.20 -11.38
C LEU A 74 -10.84 -10.74 -10.92
N LEU A 75 -11.18 -10.45 -9.67
CA LEU A 75 -11.01 -9.13 -9.08
C LEU A 75 -9.53 -8.68 -9.16
N TYR A 76 -8.61 -9.48 -8.64
CA TYR A 76 -7.19 -9.13 -8.60
C TYR A 76 -6.54 -9.13 -9.98
N LEU A 77 -6.94 -10.05 -10.88
CA LEU A 77 -6.41 -10.07 -12.25
C LEU A 77 -6.92 -8.89 -13.05
N VAL A 78 -8.22 -8.62 -13.08
CA VAL A 78 -8.78 -7.58 -13.97
C VAL A 78 -8.44 -6.19 -13.44
N ALA A 79 -8.89 -5.86 -12.22
CA ALA A 79 -8.64 -4.53 -11.66
C ALA A 79 -7.17 -4.31 -11.32
N GLY A 80 -6.52 -5.30 -10.68
CA GLY A 80 -5.11 -5.20 -10.33
C GLY A 80 -4.20 -5.07 -11.54
N SER A 81 -4.43 -5.85 -12.63
CA SER A 81 -3.64 -5.69 -13.85
C SER A 81 -3.85 -4.34 -14.52
N LEU A 82 -5.07 -3.78 -14.49
CA LEU A 82 -5.32 -2.45 -15.02
C LEU A 82 -4.49 -1.39 -14.30
N ILE A 83 -4.44 -1.44 -12.95
CA ILE A 83 -3.62 -0.54 -12.14
C ILE A 83 -2.12 -0.76 -12.42
N ALA A 84 -1.67 -2.01 -12.46
CA ALA A 84 -0.28 -2.33 -12.75
C ALA A 84 0.16 -1.89 -14.14
N LEU A 85 -0.70 -2.06 -15.16
CA LEU A 85 -0.40 -1.68 -16.54
C LEU A 85 -0.29 -0.16 -16.70
N ILE A 86 -1.19 0.62 -16.11
CA ILE A 86 -1.08 2.08 -16.18
C ILE A 86 0.15 2.58 -15.42
N GLY A 87 0.51 1.96 -14.29
CA GLY A 87 1.76 2.24 -13.58
C GLY A 87 2.99 1.91 -14.42
N LEU A 88 3.01 0.76 -15.11
CA LEU A 88 4.09 0.37 -16.00
C LEU A 88 4.23 1.34 -17.19
N MET A 89 3.12 1.76 -17.75
CA MET A 89 3.12 2.76 -18.82
C MET A 89 3.64 4.11 -18.32
N ASP A 90 3.34 4.50 -17.06
CA ASP A 90 3.88 5.72 -16.47
C ASP A 90 5.38 5.61 -16.21
N ASP A 91 5.85 4.50 -15.68
CA ASP A 91 7.28 4.22 -15.47
C ASP A 91 8.09 4.34 -16.79
N ILE A 92 7.50 4.00 -17.95
CA ILE A 92 8.19 4.01 -19.25
C ILE A 92 7.97 5.32 -20.00
N TYR A 93 6.74 5.86 -20.04
CA TYR A 93 6.31 6.92 -20.95
C TYR A 93 5.93 8.24 -20.26
N HIS A 94 5.95 8.29 -18.93
CA HIS A 94 5.56 9.49 -18.14
C HIS A 94 4.17 10.02 -18.52
N ILE A 95 3.15 9.22 -18.24
CA ILE A 95 1.76 9.50 -18.63
C ILE A 95 1.19 10.72 -17.86
N PRO A 96 0.47 11.63 -18.52
CA PRO A 96 -0.18 12.73 -17.84
C PRO A 96 -1.12 12.28 -16.73
N ALA A 97 -1.06 12.94 -15.57
CA ALA A 97 -1.80 12.56 -14.34
C ALA A 97 -3.32 12.34 -14.58
N ARG A 98 -3.93 13.06 -15.52
CA ARG A 98 -5.36 12.91 -15.88
C ARG A 98 -5.70 11.49 -16.38
N TRP A 99 -4.81 10.89 -17.19
CA TRP A 99 -5.03 9.54 -17.70
C TRP A 99 -4.79 8.49 -16.63
N ARG A 100 -3.75 8.65 -15.82
CA ARG A 100 -3.53 7.78 -14.65
C ARG A 100 -4.76 7.77 -13.75
N LEU A 101 -5.24 8.96 -13.39
CA LEU A 101 -6.40 9.10 -12.53
C LEU A 101 -7.67 8.46 -13.14
N LEU A 102 -7.88 8.60 -14.45
CA LEU A 102 -9.00 7.93 -15.16
C LEU A 102 -8.95 6.42 -14.98
N PHE A 103 -7.79 5.80 -15.22
CA PHE A 103 -7.65 4.35 -15.07
C PHE A 103 -7.70 3.91 -13.61
N HIS A 104 -7.20 4.72 -12.67
CA HIS A 104 -7.35 4.47 -11.23
C HIS A 104 -8.83 4.45 -10.83
N PHE A 105 -9.63 5.41 -11.30
CA PHE A 105 -11.08 5.40 -11.06
C PHE A 105 -11.77 4.21 -11.74
N ALA A 106 -11.41 3.88 -12.97
CA ALA A 106 -11.99 2.73 -13.69
C ALA A 106 -11.70 1.41 -12.96
N GLY A 107 -10.45 1.15 -12.57
CA GLY A 107 -10.08 -0.06 -11.83
C GLY A 107 -10.72 -0.12 -10.46
N SER A 108 -10.76 1.00 -9.73
CA SER A 108 -11.41 1.08 -8.41
C SER A 108 -12.92 0.91 -8.49
N SER A 109 -13.58 1.49 -9.49
CA SER A 109 -15.02 1.31 -9.72
C SER A 109 -15.36 -0.12 -10.07
N PHE A 110 -14.57 -0.77 -10.93
CA PHE A 110 -14.73 -2.19 -11.23
C PHE A 110 -14.56 -3.03 -9.95
N ALA A 111 -13.55 -2.75 -9.12
CA ALA A 111 -13.30 -3.51 -7.90
C ALA A 111 -14.46 -3.38 -6.90
N VAL A 112 -14.94 -2.17 -6.64
CA VAL A 112 -16.06 -1.92 -5.73
C VAL A 112 -17.36 -2.58 -6.27
N TYR A 113 -17.64 -2.44 -7.56
CA TYR A 113 -18.77 -3.10 -8.20
C TYR A 113 -18.70 -4.63 -8.07
N TRP A 114 -17.51 -5.20 -8.34
CA TRP A 114 -17.29 -6.65 -8.28
C TRP A 114 -17.40 -7.22 -6.86
N LEU A 115 -17.05 -6.43 -5.85
CA LEU A 115 -17.21 -6.76 -4.43
C LEU A 115 -18.68 -6.67 -3.96
N GLY A 116 -19.60 -6.15 -4.78
CA GLY A 116 -20.98 -5.90 -4.37
C GLY A 116 -21.18 -4.60 -3.59
N GLY A 117 -20.25 -3.65 -3.72
CA GLY A 117 -20.25 -2.38 -2.97
C GLY A 117 -19.44 -2.42 -1.68
N VAL A 118 -19.69 -1.46 -0.81
CA VAL A 118 -19.17 -1.44 0.56
C VAL A 118 -20.28 -1.94 1.50
N PRO A 119 -20.03 -2.98 2.31
CA PRO A 119 -21.04 -3.53 3.22
C PRO A 119 -21.39 -2.55 4.35
N PRO A 120 -22.44 -2.82 5.14
CA PRO A 120 -22.72 -2.09 6.36
C PRO A 120 -21.50 -2.04 7.28
N LEU A 121 -21.22 -0.88 7.86
CA LEU A 121 -20.06 -0.61 8.69
C LEU A 121 -20.50 -0.45 10.15
N LEU A 122 -19.72 -0.95 11.10
CA LEU A 122 -19.94 -0.72 12.52
C LEU A 122 -19.36 0.65 12.91
N VAL A 123 -20.22 1.58 13.30
CA VAL A 123 -19.85 2.96 13.66
C VAL A 123 -20.46 3.33 15.00
N GLY A 124 -19.65 3.55 16.02
CA GLY A 124 -20.13 3.89 17.37
C GLY A 124 -21.10 2.85 17.94
N GLY A 125 -20.88 1.57 17.69
CA GLY A 125 -21.74 0.47 18.12
C GLY A 125 -23.01 0.27 17.28
N ASN A 126 -23.26 1.08 16.24
CA ASN A 126 -24.41 0.96 15.36
C ASN A 126 -23.97 0.47 13.97
N LEU A 127 -24.75 -0.44 13.38
CA LEU A 127 -24.53 -0.90 12.02
C LEU A 127 -25.18 0.10 11.05
N LEU A 128 -24.36 0.79 10.27
CA LEU A 128 -24.78 1.76 9.27
C LEU A 128 -24.59 1.18 7.89
N ASP A 129 -25.68 1.09 7.11
CA ASP A 129 -25.61 0.74 5.69
C ASP A 129 -25.40 2.02 4.87
N PRO A 130 -24.21 2.19 4.27
CA PRO A 130 -23.90 3.38 3.48
C PRO A 130 -24.51 3.34 2.07
N GLY A 131 -25.10 2.22 1.63
CA GLY A 131 -25.72 2.03 0.34
C GLY A 131 -24.81 2.44 -0.83
N TRP A 132 -25.38 3.10 -1.85
CA TRP A 132 -24.62 3.57 -3.02
C TRP A 132 -23.58 4.67 -2.69
N LEU A 133 -23.82 5.47 -1.65
CA LEU A 133 -22.83 6.46 -1.18
C LEU A 133 -21.58 5.77 -0.63
N GLY A 134 -21.74 4.62 0.03
CA GLY A 134 -20.62 3.79 0.46
C GLY A 134 -19.80 3.28 -0.71
N SER A 135 -20.45 2.90 -1.82
CA SER A 135 -19.72 2.49 -3.03
C SER A 135 -18.89 3.63 -3.62
N ILE A 136 -19.41 4.86 -3.67
CA ILE A 136 -18.66 6.03 -4.09
C ILE A 136 -17.48 6.29 -3.15
N ALA A 137 -17.72 6.24 -1.83
CA ALA A 137 -16.65 6.41 -0.84
C ALA A 137 -15.58 5.33 -0.96
N GLY A 138 -15.97 4.08 -1.23
CA GLY A 138 -15.05 2.97 -1.49
C GLY A 138 -14.17 3.18 -2.71
N VAL A 139 -14.73 3.68 -3.81
CA VAL A 139 -13.96 4.05 -5.00
C VAL A 139 -12.96 5.15 -4.68
N ILE A 140 -13.38 6.22 -3.99
CA ILE A 140 -12.50 7.33 -3.57
C ILE A 140 -11.41 6.82 -2.63
N PHE A 141 -11.75 5.95 -1.69
CA PHE A 141 -10.79 5.32 -0.77
C PHE A 141 -9.71 4.54 -1.53
N LEU A 142 -10.09 3.69 -2.50
CA LEU A 142 -9.12 2.93 -3.30
C LEU A 142 -8.24 3.86 -4.14
N VAL A 143 -8.83 4.84 -4.83
CA VAL A 143 -8.06 5.82 -5.62
C VAL A 143 -7.14 6.63 -4.71
N TRP A 144 -7.60 7.03 -3.52
CA TRP A 144 -6.76 7.72 -2.55
C TRP A 144 -5.60 6.84 -2.11
N LEU A 145 -5.88 5.59 -1.70
CA LEU A 145 -4.87 4.70 -1.12
C LEU A 145 -3.78 4.32 -2.12
N LEU A 146 -4.13 4.02 -3.37
CA LEU A 146 -3.12 3.69 -4.39
C LEU A 146 -2.21 4.88 -4.73
N ASN A 147 -2.75 6.13 -4.78
CA ASN A 147 -1.93 7.31 -4.99
C ASN A 147 -1.07 7.63 -3.75
N LEU A 148 -1.62 7.46 -2.55
CA LEU A 148 -0.93 7.62 -1.29
C LEU A 148 0.29 6.68 -1.19
N TYR A 149 0.12 5.40 -1.54
CA TYR A 149 1.23 4.46 -1.57
C TYR A 149 2.33 4.89 -2.53
N ASN A 150 1.95 5.38 -3.70
CA ASN A 150 2.90 5.91 -4.68
C ASN A 150 3.68 7.13 -4.13
N PHE A 151 3.01 8.06 -3.44
CA PHE A 151 3.67 9.21 -2.81
C PHE A 151 4.60 8.81 -1.64
N MET A 152 4.30 7.72 -0.96
CA MET A 152 5.08 7.25 0.18
C MET A 152 6.27 6.35 -0.23
N ASP A 153 6.37 5.92 -1.48
CA ASP A 153 7.49 5.10 -2.00
C ASP A 153 8.70 5.94 -2.42
N GLY A 154 9.22 6.79 -1.53
CA GLY A 154 10.31 7.70 -1.88
C GLY A 154 11.65 7.43 -1.17
N ILE A 155 11.77 6.37 -0.34
CA ILE A 155 13.03 5.91 0.28
C ILE A 155 13.10 4.39 0.30
N ASP A 156 14.33 3.86 0.42
CA ASP A 156 14.59 2.41 0.34
C ASP A 156 13.74 1.60 1.30
N GLY A 157 12.97 0.67 0.78
CA GLY A 157 12.21 -0.33 1.52
C GLY A 157 10.91 0.14 2.17
N ILE A 158 10.60 1.45 2.20
CA ILE A 158 9.46 1.95 3.02
C ILE A 158 8.12 1.37 2.58
N ALA A 159 7.79 1.40 1.29
CA ALA A 159 6.51 0.87 0.78
C ALA A 159 6.41 -0.65 0.92
N GLY A 160 7.52 -1.35 0.74
CA GLY A 160 7.57 -2.81 0.93
C GLY A 160 7.42 -3.21 2.41
N ILE A 161 8.08 -2.50 3.33
CA ILE A 161 7.97 -2.76 4.78
C ILE A 161 6.55 -2.46 5.26
N GLU A 162 5.96 -1.35 4.81
CA GLU A 162 4.56 -1.02 5.08
C GLU A 162 3.64 -2.15 4.64
N ALA A 163 3.73 -2.56 3.36
CA ALA A 163 2.89 -3.64 2.81
C ALA A 163 3.02 -4.96 3.59
N VAL A 164 4.25 -5.34 3.93
CA VAL A 164 4.51 -6.57 4.70
C VAL A 164 3.89 -6.48 6.10
N THR A 165 4.13 -5.38 6.83
CA THR A 165 3.67 -5.26 8.21
C THR A 165 2.15 -5.11 8.30
N VAL A 166 1.52 -4.37 7.38
CA VAL A 166 0.05 -4.26 7.27
C VAL A 166 -0.57 -5.63 6.95
N CYS A 167 -0.04 -6.35 5.95
CA CYS A 167 -0.54 -7.68 5.60
C CYS A 167 -0.31 -8.72 6.70
N VAL A 168 0.82 -8.65 7.45
CA VAL A 168 1.03 -9.48 8.65
C VAL A 168 -0.07 -9.22 9.67
N GLY A 169 -0.41 -7.95 9.90
CA GLY A 169 -1.54 -7.58 10.76
C GLY A 169 -2.85 -8.20 10.30
N GLY A 170 -3.17 -8.08 9.01
CA GLY A 170 -4.37 -8.68 8.41
C GLY A 170 -4.42 -10.20 8.57
N VAL A 171 -3.30 -10.90 8.31
CA VAL A 171 -3.21 -12.36 8.49
C VAL A 171 -3.44 -12.75 9.95
N LEU A 172 -2.85 -12.02 10.91
CA LEU A 172 -3.04 -12.28 12.34
C LEU A 172 -4.48 -12.04 12.79
N ILE A 173 -5.11 -10.97 12.31
CA ILE A 173 -6.52 -10.65 12.60
C ILE A 173 -7.43 -11.76 12.10
N TYR A 174 -7.29 -12.19 10.85
CA TYR A 174 -8.09 -13.30 10.31
C TYR A 174 -7.82 -14.62 11.03
N GLY A 175 -6.58 -14.90 11.43
CA GLY A 175 -6.21 -16.12 12.12
C GLY A 175 -6.74 -16.21 13.56
N LEU A 176 -6.93 -15.07 14.24
CA LEU A 176 -7.34 -15.02 15.65
C LEU A 176 -8.83 -14.70 15.83
N PHE A 177 -9.43 -13.91 14.94
CA PHE A 177 -10.78 -13.36 15.11
C PHE A 177 -11.69 -13.59 13.91
N GLY A 178 -11.15 -14.01 12.77
CA GLY A 178 -11.89 -14.23 11.54
C GLY A 178 -12.19 -15.69 11.25
N ASP A 179 -12.91 -15.91 10.15
CA ASP A 179 -13.11 -17.24 9.59
C ASP A 179 -11.80 -17.71 8.94
N SER A 180 -11.31 -18.81 9.45
CA SER A 180 -9.98 -19.31 9.19
C SER A 180 -9.72 -19.65 7.73
N GLY A 181 -8.74 -19.04 7.12
CA GLY A 181 -7.97 -19.57 6.02
C GLY A 181 -8.12 -18.83 4.70
N VAL A 182 -9.29 -18.66 4.11
CA VAL A 182 -9.43 -18.12 2.73
C VAL A 182 -9.01 -16.66 2.64
N HIS A 183 -9.44 -15.83 3.59
CA HIS A 183 -9.16 -14.39 3.59
C HIS A 183 -7.70 -14.04 3.95
N SER A 184 -6.99 -14.93 4.66
CA SER A 184 -5.57 -14.79 5.00
C SER A 184 -4.63 -15.11 3.82
N ILE A 185 -5.09 -15.91 2.85
CA ILE A 185 -4.21 -16.46 1.80
C ILE A 185 -3.70 -15.34 0.88
N SER A 186 -4.57 -14.47 0.39
CA SER A 186 -4.15 -13.39 -0.52
C SER A 186 -3.18 -12.39 0.15
N PRO A 187 -3.44 -11.87 1.37
CA PRO A 187 -2.44 -11.08 2.10
C PRO A 187 -1.12 -11.83 2.32
N LEU A 188 -1.16 -13.13 2.64
CA LEU A 188 0.05 -13.94 2.83
C LEU A 188 0.87 -14.05 1.54
N MET A 189 0.23 -14.22 0.38
CA MET A 189 0.92 -14.23 -0.91
C MET A 189 1.49 -12.86 -1.28
N LEU A 190 0.81 -11.76 -0.91
CA LEU A 190 1.34 -10.41 -1.11
C LEU A 190 2.59 -10.16 -0.23
N ILE A 191 2.60 -10.66 1.02
CA ILE A 191 3.80 -10.65 1.87
C ILE A 191 4.95 -11.34 1.16
N ALA A 192 4.74 -12.57 0.67
CA ALA A 192 5.77 -13.35 0.01
C ALA A 192 6.34 -12.64 -1.23
N ALA A 193 5.46 -12.12 -2.10
CA ALA A 193 5.85 -11.36 -3.29
C ALA A 193 6.67 -10.11 -2.93
N THR A 194 6.22 -9.36 -1.93
CA THR A 194 6.88 -8.13 -1.47
C THR A 194 8.24 -8.43 -0.81
N LEU A 195 8.35 -9.50 -0.03
CA LEU A 195 9.63 -9.93 0.56
C LEU A 195 10.66 -10.31 -0.51
N GLY A 196 10.24 -10.99 -1.58
CA GLY A 196 11.11 -11.29 -2.73
C GLY A 196 11.66 -10.03 -3.40
N PHE A 197 10.84 -8.99 -3.54
CA PHE A 197 11.26 -7.68 -4.04
C PHE A 197 12.18 -6.96 -3.03
N LEU A 198 11.84 -6.95 -1.73
CA LEU A 198 12.62 -6.27 -0.68
C LEU A 198 14.06 -6.76 -0.60
N PHE A 199 14.36 -8.00 -0.95
CA PHE A 199 15.74 -8.47 -1.07
C PHE A 199 16.60 -7.59 -2.00
N TRP A 200 16.00 -6.98 -3.02
CA TRP A 200 16.67 -6.10 -3.96
C TRP A 200 16.54 -4.61 -3.60
N ASN A 201 15.52 -4.25 -2.84
CA ASN A 201 15.19 -2.86 -2.53
C ASN A 201 15.65 -2.40 -1.14
N PHE A 202 15.94 -3.34 -0.22
CA PHE A 202 16.34 -3.04 1.15
C PHE A 202 17.58 -3.87 1.56
N PRO A 203 18.51 -3.37 2.42
CA PRO A 203 18.52 -2.06 3.08
C PRO A 203 19.01 -0.90 2.20
N ARG A 204 19.57 -1.19 1.04
CA ARG A 204 19.95 -0.22 0.00
C ARG A 204 19.35 -0.66 -1.32
N ALA A 205 18.56 0.22 -1.91
CA ALA A 205 17.87 -0.09 -3.15
C ALA A 205 18.86 -0.35 -4.30
N ARG A 206 18.76 -1.52 -4.91
CA ARG A 206 19.44 -1.93 -6.15
C ARG A 206 18.48 -1.87 -7.35
N ILE A 207 17.20 -1.68 -7.07
CA ILE A 207 16.11 -1.40 -8.00
C ILE A 207 14.97 -0.72 -7.22
N PHE A 208 14.33 0.30 -7.79
CA PHE A 208 13.14 0.93 -7.23
C PHE A 208 11.88 0.19 -7.64
N MET A 209 10.84 0.32 -6.82
CA MET A 209 9.55 -0.31 -7.04
C MET A 209 8.88 0.23 -8.32
N GLY A 210 8.84 1.53 -8.47
CA GLY A 210 8.14 2.25 -9.54
C GLY A 210 6.65 2.34 -9.31
N ASP A 211 5.98 3.11 -10.16
CA ASP A 211 4.53 3.35 -10.11
C ASP A 211 3.74 2.05 -10.31
N THR A 212 4.28 1.11 -11.10
CA THR A 212 3.74 -0.24 -11.28
C THR A 212 3.49 -0.94 -9.95
N GLY A 213 4.49 -0.94 -9.06
CA GLY A 213 4.41 -1.69 -7.81
C GLY A 213 3.70 -0.94 -6.71
N SER A 214 4.03 0.33 -6.51
CA SER A 214 3.51 1.13 -5.40
C SER A 214 2.00 1.36 -5.52
N ALA A 215 1.51 1.77 -6.70
CA ALA A 215 0.08 1.92 -6.93
C ALA A 215 -0.67 0.58 -6.85
N TYR A 216 -0.06 -0.49 -7.39
CA TYR A 216 -0.63 -1.84 -7.30
C TYR A 216 -0.79 -2.31 -5.87
N ILE A 217 0.26 -2.22 -5.04
CA ILE A 217 0.21 -2.62 -3.63
C ILE A 217 -0.86 -1.82 -2.89
N GLY A 218 -0.86 -0.49 -3.04
CA GLY A 218 -1.86 0.38 -2.41
C GLY A 218 -3.29 0.00 -2.80
N PHE A 219 -3.53 -0.30 -4.07
CA PHE A 219 -4.82 -0.79 -4.56
C PHE A 219 -5.20 -2.12 -3.92
N ILE A 220 -4.32 -3.13 -3.96
CA ILE A 220 -4.60 -4.48 -3.44
C ILE A 220 -4.87 -4.46 -1.93
N VAL A 221 -4.07 -3.71 -1.16
CA VAL A 221 -4.28 -3.57 0.29
C VAL A 221 -5.58 -2.84 0.59
N GLY A 222 -5.95 -1.84 -0.22
CA GLY A 222 -7.26 -1.18 -0.14
C GLY A 222 -8.42 -2.13 -0.43
N VAL A 223 -8.27 -3.01 -1.42
CA VAL A 223 -9.26 -4.07 -1.69
C VAL A 223 -9.37 -5.02 -0.51
N PHE A 224 -8.26 -5.43 0.13
CA PHE A 224 -8.32 -6.25 1.34
C PHE A 224 -9.08 -5.56 2.47
N ALA A 225 -8.91 -4.24 2.65
CA ALA A 225 -9.64 -3.49 3.66
C ALA A 225 -11.17 -3.50 3.41
N ILE A 226 -11.62 -3.36 2.17
CA ILE A 226 -13.05 -3.46 1.82
C ILE A 226 -13.55 -4.89 1.98
N GLN A 227 -12.78 -5.89 1.54
CA GLN A 227 -13.14 -7.31 1.72
C GLN A 227 -13.25 -7.69 3.20
N ALA A 228 -12.41 -7.10 4.07
CA ALA A 228 -12.48 -7.32 5.50
C ALA A 228 -13.83 -6.93 6.10
N ALA A 229 -14.44 -5.85 5.62
CA ALA A 229 -15.77 -5.43 6.06
C ALA A 229 -16.89 -6.42 5.67
N TRP A 230 -16.70 -7.22 4.60
CA TRP A 230 -17.60 -8.32 4.24
C TRP A 230 -17.43 -9.55 5.14
N VAL A 231 -16.27 -9.72 5.78
CA VAL A 231 -16.05 -10.77 6.78
C VAL A 231 -16.68 -10.40 8.11
N ALA A 232 -16.37 -9.19 8.61
CA ALA A 232 -17.01 -8.59 9.76
C ALA A 232 -16.94 -7.05 9.69
N PRO A 233 -18.03 -6.33 9.99
CA PRO A 233 -18.15 -4.88 9.77
C PRO A 233 -17.09 -4.03 10.48
N GLU A 234 -16.53 -4.52 11.59
CA GLU A 234 -15.47 -3.85 12.34
C GLU A 234 -14.09 -3.98 11.71
N LEU A 235 -13.85 -5.01 10.89
CA LEU A 235 -12.51 -5.32 10.38
C LEU A 235 -11.99 -4.28 9.39
N VAL A 236 -12.84 -3.52 8.71
CA VAL A 236 -12.39 -2.39 7.88
C VAL A 236 -11.61 -1.37 8.73
N TRP A 237 -12.07 -1.11 9.94
CA TRP A 237 -11.39 -0.17 10.86
C TRP A 237 -10.02 -0.71 11.28
N SER A 238 -9.91 -2.02 11.50
CA SER A 238 -8.64 -2.67 11.77
C SER A 238 -7.64 -2.45 10.64
N TRP A 239 -8.06 -2.63 9.37
CA TRP A 239 -7.21 -2.38 8.21
C TRP A 239 -6.85 -0.90 8.05
N VAL A 240 -7.81 0.02 8.27
CA VAL A 240 -7.55 1.46 8.20
C VAL A 240 -6.59 1.90 9.31
N VAL A 241 -6.68 1.32 10.50
CA VAL A 241 -5.70 1.55 11.59
C VAL A 241 -4.32 1.03 11.19
N LEU A 242 -4.20 -0.19 10.65
CA LEU A 242 -2.92 -0.76 10.20
C LEU A 242 -2.22 0.12 9.14
N LEU A 243 -2.98 0.75 8.25
CA LEU A 243 -2.48 1.68 7.22
C LEU A 243 -2.18 3.09 7.75
N GLY A 244 -2.35 3.33 9.05
CA GLY A 244 -2.35 4.64 9.67
C GLY A 244 -1.07 5.44 9.44
N ALA A 245 0.10 4.80 9.43
CA ALA A 245 1.37 5.48 9.25
C ALA A 245 1.46 6.17 7.88
N PHE A 246 1.06 5.47 6.81
CA PHE A 246 1.02 6.01 5.46
C PHE A 246 -0.13 7.01 5.27
N ILE A 247 -1.34 6.67 5.74
CA ILE A 247 -2.52 7.53 5.61
C ILE A 247 -2.27 8.88 6.27
N VAL A 248 -1.73 8.91 7.48
CA VAL A 248 -1.54 10.15 8.23
C VAL A 248 -0.47 11.02 7.59
N ASP A 249 0.73 10.48 7.25
CA ASP A 249 1.78 11.28 6.63
C ASP A 249 1.30 11.90 5.31
N ALA A 250 0.75 11.08 4.41
CA ALA A 250 0.31 11.55 3.11
C ALA A 250 -0.84 12.55 3.21
N THR A 251 -1.85 12.29 4.06
CA THR A 251 -3.02 13.14 4.21
C THR A 251 -2.68 14.49 4.84
N VAL A 252 -1.90 14.49 5.93
CA VAL A 252 -1.44 15.73 6.58
C VAL A 252 -0.59 16.56 5.60
N THR A 253 0.33 15.91 4.89
CA THR A 253 1.16 16.57 3.87
C THR A 253 0.30 17.23 2.80
N LEU A 254 -0.66 16.48 2.24
CA LEU A 254 -1.52 16.98 1.18
C LEU A 254 -2.39 18.15 1.65
N ILE A 255 -3.09 17.99 2.80
CA ILE A 255 -3.95 19.04 3.34
C ILE A 255 -3.16 20.33 3.55
N ARG A 256 -1.99 20.26 4.19
CA ARG A 256 -1.15 21.44 4.43
C ARG A 256 -0.65 22.10 3.16
N ARG A 257 -0.37 21.34 2.09
CA ARG A 257 0.03 21.88 0.79
C ARG A 257 -1.13 22.58 0.09
N VAL A 258 -2.32 21.95 0.08
CA VAL A 258 -3.54 22.55 -0.50
C VAL A 258 -3.92 23.84 0.23
N MET A 259 -3.83 23.87 1.57
CA MET A 259 -4.07 25.10 2.36
C MET A 259 -3.09 26.24 2.04
N ARG A 260 -1.90 25.93 1.49
CA ARG A 260 -0.94 26.94 0.99
C ARG A 260 -1.13 27.30 -0.47
N GLY A 261 -2.16 26.78 -1.14
CA GLY A 261 -2.42 27.04 -2.57
C GLY A 261 -1.50 26.25 -3.51
N GLU A 262 -0.76 25.24 -3.02
CA GLU A 262 0.05 24.38 -3.88
C GLU A 262 -0.83 23.35 -4.60
N LYS A 263 -0.47 23.03 -5.83
CA LYS A 263 -1.20 22.02 -6.60
C LYS A 263 -0.91 20.64 -6.06
N PHE A 264 -1.98 19.88 -5.72
CA PHE A 264 -1.89 18.56 -5.10
C PHE A 264 -1.21 17.49 -5.98
N TYR A 265 -1.23 17.66 -7.30
CA TYR A 265 -0.68 16.74 -8.29
C TYR A 265 0.77 17.06 -8.70
N GLU A 266 1.35 18.14 -8.21
CA GLU A 266 2.76 18.47 -8.47
C GLU A 266 3.68 17.65 -7.56
N ALA A 267 4.70 17.03 -8.16
CA ALA A 267 5.70 16.25 -7.43
C ALA A 267 6.45 17.12 -6.40
N HIS A 268 6.64 16.58 -5.20
CA HIS A 268 7.26 17.28 -4.07
C HIS A 268 8.06 16.30 -3.19
N ARG A 269 8.83 16.84 -2.22
CA ARG A 269 9.57 16.08 -1.22
C ARG A 269 9.33 16.59 0.21
N SER A 270 8.06 16.85 0.53
CA SER A 270 7.64 17.47 1.79
C SER A 270 6.90 16.52 2.74
N HIS A 271 6.95 15.21 2.52
CA HIS A 271 6.43 14.21 3.45
C HIS A 271 7.26 14.14 4.72
N ALA A 272 6.64 13.76 5.85
CA ALA A 272 7.33 13.61 7.13
C ALA A 272 8.48 12.60 7.02
N TYR A 273 8.26 11.45 6.36
CA TYR A 273 9.30 10.43 6.18
C TYR A 273 10.51 10.94 5.40
N GLN A 274 10.29 11.79 4.39
CA GLN A 274 11.38 12.38 3.60
C GLN A 274 12.18 13.40 4.43
N TYR A 275 11.50 14.20 5.25
CA TYR A 275 12.17 15.10 6.17
C TYR A 275 12.98 14.30 7.22
N ALA A 276 12.37 13.27 7.82
CA ALA A 276 13.05 12.41 8.79
C ALA A 276 14.28 11.72 8.17
N SER A 277 14.21 11.22 6.93
CA SER A 277 15.34 10.57 6.27
C SER A 277 16.51 11.53 6.04
N ARG A 278 16.24 12.78 5.66
CA ARG A 278 17.25 13.82 5.54
C ARG A 278 17.85 14.19 6.90
N LYS A 279 17.00 14.40 7.92
CA LYS A 279 17.42 14.78 9.28
C LYS A 279 18.34 13.73 9.92
N TYR A 280 18.04 12.45 9.71
CA TYR A 280 18.82 11.34 10.29
C TYR A 280 19.89 10.77 9.34
N GLY A 281 19.95 11.24 8.10
CA GLY A 281 20.88 10.74 7.07
C GLY A 281 20.74 9.25 6.78
N SER A 282 19.52 8.67 6.94
CA SER A 282 19.33 7.22 6.84
C SER A 282 17.93 6.82 6.42
N HIS A 283 17.80 6.20 5.24
CA HIS A 283 16.57 5.54 4.80
C HIS A 283 16.19 4.36 5.72
N ILE A 284 17.20 3.55 6.08
CA ILE A 284 16.99 2.32 6.89
C ILE A 284 16.29 2.63 8.20
N ARG A 285 16.76 3.65 8.94
CA ARG A 285 16.18 4.00 10.24
C ARG A 285 14.72 4.41 10.11
N VAL A 286 14.39 5.17 9.08
CA VAL A 286 13.02 5.66 8.86
C VAL A 286 12.10 4.52 8.41
N SER A 287 12.52 3.71 7.43
CA SER A 287 11.72 2.57 6.96
C SER A 287 11.48 1.55 8.07
N LEU A 288 12.48 1.24 8.91
CA LEU A 288 12.30 0.37 10.08
C LEU A 288 11.40 1.01 11.15
N ALA A 289 11.46 2.34 11.35
CA ALA A 289 10.58 3.02 12.30
C ALA A 289 9.11 2.89 11.89
N PHE A 290 8.78 2.95 10.59
CA PHE A 290 7.42 2.67 10.09
C PHE A 290 7.00 1.24 10.43
N GLY A 291 7.86 0.24 10.18
CA GLY A 291 7.58 -1.14 10.57
C GLY A 291 7.37 -1.32 12.08
N VAL A 292 8.16 -0.65 12.91
CA VAL A 292 8.01 -0.66 14.38
C VAL A 292 6.68 -0.01 14.80
N ILE A 293 6.32 1.13 14.23
CA ILE A 293 5.02 1.78 14.49
C ILE A 293 3.88 0.84 14.12
N ASN A 294 3.94 0.22 12.96
CA ASN A 294 2.89 -0.71 12.51
C ASN A 294 2.75 -1.92 13.45
N LEU A 295 3.86 -2.56 13.83
CA LEU A 295 3.81 -3.79 14.63
C LEU A 295 3.56 -3.55 16.11
N PHE A 296 4.05 -2.45 16.69
CA PHE A 296 3.99 -2.24 18.15
C PHE A 296 2.98 -1.18 18.58
N TRP A 297 2.48 -0.36 17.66
CA TRP A 297 1.44 0.63 17.96
C TRP A 297 0.14 0.34 17.23
N LEU A 298 0.16 0.19 15.91
CA LEU A 298 -1.06 0.05 15.12
C LEU A 298 -1.66 -1.35 15.18
N LEU A 299 -0.84 -2.40 15.11
CA LEU A 299 -1.31 -3.78 15.18
C LEU A 299 -2.04 -4.12 16.49
N PRO A 300 -1.54 -3.77 17.70
CA PRO A 300 -2.29 -3.99 18.93
C PRO A 300 -3.66 -3.33 18.92
N LEU A 301 -3.76 -2.08 18.44
CA LEU A 301 -5.04 -1.38 18.32
C LEU A 301 -5.98 -2.05 17.32
N ALA A 302 -5.46 -2.47 16.17
CA ALA A 302 -6.23 -3.20 15.17
C ALA A 302 -6.75 -4.54 15.70
N MET A 303 -5.96 -5.24 16.53
CA MET A 303 -6.40 -6.47 17.20
C MET A 303 -7.48 -6.21 18.26
N LEU A 304 -7.42 -5.09 18.99
CA LEU A 304 -8.46 -4.72 19.95
C LEU A 304 -9.80 -4.44 19.24
N ILE A 305 -9.78 -3.84 18.04
CA ILE A 305 -10.98 -3.67 17.21
C ILE A 305 -11.53 -5.03 16.78
N ALA A 306 -10.68 -5.87 16.21
CA ALA A 306 -11.08 -7.18 15.69
C ALA A 306 -11.64 -8.11 16.78
N GLY A 307 -11.16 -7.97 18.03
CA GLY A 307 -11.66 -8.69 19.20
C GLY A 307 -12.93 -8.08 19.81
N GLY A 308 -13.46 -6.97 19.26
CA GLY A 308 -14.64 -6.28 19.79
C GLY A 308 -14.41 -5.53 21.12
N TRP A 309 -13.13 -5.34 21.52
CA TRP A 309 -12.79 -4.65 22.79
C TRP A 309 -12.65 -3.15 22.63
N LEU A 310 -12.53 -2.65 21.42
CA LEU A 310 -12.40 -1.23 21.14
C LEU A 310 -13.21 -0.87 19.89
N ASP A 311 -14.01 0.20 19.99
CA ASP A 311 -14.75 0.75 18.85
C ASP A 311 -13.80 1.30 17.79
N GLY A 312 -14.13 1.09 16.52
CA GLY A 312 -13.27 1.46 15.39
C GLY A 312 -12.94 2.94 15.31
N LEU A 313 -13.92 3.83 15.54
CA LEU A 313 -13.68 5.28 15.53
C LEU A 313 -12.79 5.71 16.69
N SER A 314 -13.05 5.20 17.90
CA SER A 314 -12.21 5.45 19.06
C SER A 314 -10.77 5.00 18.83
N ALA A 315 -10.60 3.82 18.24
CA ALA A 315 -9.28 3.29 17.88
C ALA A 315 -8.55 4.17 16.85
N LEU A 316 -9.26 4.68 15.83
CA LEU A 316 -8.69 5.62 14.87
C LEU A 316 -8.16 6.88 15.54
N PHE A 317 -8.93 7.49 16.47
CA PHE A 317 -8.46 8.65 17.22
C PHE A 317 -7.21 8.33 18.02
N ILE A 318 -7.21 7.22 18.77
CA ILE A 318 -6.05 6.78 19.56
C ILE A 318 -4.85 6.53 18.66
N ALA A 319 -5.03 5.83 17.53
CA ALA A 319 -3.98 5.47 16.63
C ALA A 319 -3.37 6.68 15.91
N TYR A 320 -4.21 7.60 15.44
CA TYR A 320 -3.78 8.67 14.52
C TYR A 320 -3.27 9.91 15.24
N LEU A 321 -3.74 10.23 16.45
CA LEU A 321 -3.26 11.42 17.18
C LEU A 321 -1.73 11.47 17.35
N PRO A 322 -1.04 10.39 17.80
CA PRO A 322 0.41 10.39 17.88
C PRO A 322 1.08 10.49 16.50
N LEU A 323 0.49 9.88 15.46
CA LEU A 323 1.01 9.94 14.10
C LEU A 323 0.88 11.34 13.50
N ILE A 324 -0.23 12.03 13.75
CA ILE A 324 -0.45 13.42 13.38
C ILE A 324 0.59 14.30 14.06
N TRP A 325 0.84 14.10 15.36
CA TRP A 325 1.90 14.82 16.07
C TRP A 325 3.27 14.57 15.44
N LEU A 326 3.61 13.31 15.11
CA LEU A 326 4.85 12.96 14.39
C LEU A 326 4.93 13.64 13.02
N ALA A 327 3.84 13.65 12.25
CA ALA A 327 3.77 14.33 10.96
C ALA A 327 4.09 15.82 11.08
N PHE A 328 3.53 16.50 12.08
CA PHE A 328 3.86 17.90 12.36
C PHE A 328 5.29 18.08 12.85
N HIS A 329 5.78 17.22 13.76
CA HIS A 329 7.15 17.25 14.28
C HIS A 329 8.18 17.11 13.16
N PHE A 330 7.91 16.23 12.18
CA PHE A 330 8.75 16.04 10.99
C PHE A 330 8.35 16.94 9.82
N LYS A 331 7.66 18.06 10.10
CA LYS A 331 7.36 19.13 9.15
C LYS A 331 6.62 18.65 7.88
N ALA A 332 5.76 17.62 7.98
CA ALA A 332 4.94 17.14 6.88
C ALA A 332 4.24 18.31 6.16
N GLY A 333 4.41 18.40 4.85
CA GLY A 333 3.81 19.47 4.06
C GLY A 333 4.36 20.87 4.35
N ALA A 334 5.50 21.06 4.98
CA ALA A 334 6.10 22.38 5.19
C ALA A 334 6.62 23.00 3.89
N GLY A 335 6.56 24.32 3.75
CA GLY A 335 7.12 25.06 2.61
C GLY A 335 8.65 25.15 2.66
N LYS A 336 9.29 25.45 1.54
CA LYS A 336 10.76 25.53 1.39
C LYS A 336 11.45 26.46 2.39
N LEU A 337 10.76 27.50 2.90
CA LEU A 337 11.32 28.44 3.89
C LEU A 337 11.40 27.89 5.32
N GLN A 338 10.86 26.73 5.60
CA GLN A 338 10.88 26.08 6.93
C GLN A 338 11.84 24.87 6.97
N GLU A 339 12.61 24.66 5.91
CA GLU A 339 13.59 23.55 5.81
C GLU A 339 14.99 23.92 6.39
N VAL A 340 15.18 25.16 6.87
CA VAL A 340 16.44 25.64 7.48
C VAL A 340 16.45 25.43 8.98
#